data_3c91b6d7607f5bbdd15db93febebff7e
#
_entry.id   3c91b6d7607f5bbdd15db93febebff7e
#
_cell.length_a   1.000
_cell.length_b   1.000
_cell.length_c   1.000
_cell.angle_alpha   90.00
_cell.angle_beta   90.00
_cell.angle_gamma   90.00
#
_symmetry.space_group_name_H-M   'P 1'
#
loop_
_entity.id
_entity.type
_entity.pdbx_description
1 polymer ?
#
loop_
_entity_poly.entity_id
_entity_poly.type
_entity_poly.pdbx_seq_one_letter_code
_entity_poly.pdbx_strand_id
1 'polypeptide(L)'
;MKSTLKTLVILGMTTTIFSCKKNDDTTPSTNNNVPAVYSKIYGATSITSDGTYIIIKTNGTPDHKSVYYANGNSLYENFSGTTFGGVTFAKNPNSIATQNYTFKIPINPTVSSTHPATPLGAIGVALNGVPFYNQYAGPNQPLTNEITSFDQYWGHPQQSGGYHYHVEPIYLTGVKASKSSLLGFLLDGFPVYGPEENGVAVTGLDAYHGHTHATTEYPNGIYHYHITSTDPYINGNGFYGTPGTVTQ
;
A
#
# COMPACT_ATOMS: atom_id res chain seq x y z
N MET A 1 35.92 89.35 -36.12
CA MET A 1 36.41 88.39 -35.05
C MET A 1 35.19 87.65 -34.52
N LYS A 2 35.09 86.37 -34.77
CA LYS A 2 33.91 85.53 -34.47
C LYS A 2 34.16 84.85 -33.14
N SER A 3 33.29 85.11 -32.14
CA SER A 3 33.27 84.43 -30.84
C SER A 3 32.30 83.24 -30.92
N THR A 4 32.80 82.08 -30.75
CA THR A 4 32.01 80.84 -30.67
C THR A 4 31.62 80.50 -29.22
N LEU A 5 30.34 80.56 -28.98
CA LEU A 5 29.71 80.15 -27.67
C LEU A 5 29.56 78.61 -27.61
N LYS A 6 30.20 77.97 -26.67
CA LYS A 6 30.08 76.56 -26.45
C LYS A 6 28.91 76.30 -25.47
N THR A 7 27.88 75.69 -25.99
CA THR A 7 26.73 75.23 -25.15
C THR A 7 27.10 73.93 -24.48
N LEU A 8 27.03 73.89 -23.12
CA LEU A 8 27.22 72.70 -22.30
C LEU A 8 25.87 72.00 -22.11
N VAL A 9 25.71 70.85 -22.68
CA VAL A 9 24.54 70.01 -22.47
C VAL A 9 24.79 69.11 -21.22
N ILE A 10 24.03 69.30 -20.14
CA ILE A 10 24.04 68.46 -18.94
C ILE A 10 23.03 67.40 -19.19
N LEU A 11 23.52 66.17 -19.37
CA LEU A 11 22.70 64.97 -19.47
C LEU A 11 22.33 64.45 -18.04
N GLY A 12 21.10 64.69 -17.63
CA GLY A 12 20.58 64.20 -16.35
C GLY A 12 20.31 62.72 -16.42
N MET A 13 21.06 61.97 -15.62
CA MET A 13 20.92 60.51 -15.48
C MET A 13 19.87 60.22 -14.38
N THR A 14 18.62 59.89 -14.76
CA THR A 14 17.58 59.45 -13.85
C THR A 14 17.80 57.97 -13.52
N THR A 15 18.26 57.69 -12.28
CA THR A 15 18.34 56.35 -11.72
C THR A 15 16.94 55.90 -11.28
N THR A 16 16.30 55.06 -12.04
CA THR A 16 15.11 54.31 -11.61
C THR A 16 15.53 53.19 -10.68
N ILE A 17 15.17 53.33 -9.39
CA ILE A 17 15.34 52.27 -8.40
C ILE A 17 14.21 51.23 -8.64
N PHE A 18 14.54 50.09 -9.23
CA PHE A 18 13.67 48.93 -9.25
C PHE A 18 13.66 48.31 -7.85
N SER A 19 12.56 48.55 -7.09
CA SER A 19 12.27 47.85 -5.87
C SER A 19 11.80 46.44 -6.24
N CYS A 20 12.68 45.42 -6.11
CA CYS A 20 12.28 44.04 -6.11
C CYS A 20 11.46 43.78 -4.87
N LYS A 21 10.12 43.72 -4.98
CA LYS A 21 9.28 43.04 -3.99
C LYS A 21 9.66 41.54 -4.04
N LYS A 22 10.33 41.06 -2.98
CA LYS A 22 10.37 39.63 -2.69
C LYS A 22 8.93 39.22 -2.38
N ASN A 23 8.30 38.53 -3.30
CA ASN A 23 7.16 37.69 -2.98
C ASN A 23 7.72 36.53 -2.18
N ASP A 24 7.51 36.52 -0.88
CA ASP A 24 7.59 35.34 -0.05
C ASP A 24 6.37 34.44 -0.41
N ASP A 25 6.46 33.79 -1.55
CA ASP A 25 5.61 32.65 -1.86
C ASP A 25 6.12 31.47 -1.03
N THR A 26 5.69 31.42 0.23
CA THR A 26 5.76 30.22 1.05
C THR A 26 4.69 29.24 0.60
N THR A 27 4.80 28.78 -0.64
CA THR A 27 4.17 27.53 -1.05
C THR A 27 4.91 26.43 -0.30
N PRO A 28 4.22 25.59 0.52
CA PRO A 28 4.89 24.46 1.15
C PRO A 28 5.47 23.60 0.03
N SER A 29 6.79 23.50 -0.04
CA SER A 29 7.46 22.54 -0.90
C SER A 29 7.03 21.15 -0.42
N THR A 30 6.02 20.56 -1.04
CA THR A 30 5.73 19.14 -0.91
C THR A 30 6.91 18.41 -1.53
N ASN A 31 7.87 18.02 -0.70
CA ASN A 31 8.92 17.10 -1.09
C ASN A 31 8.26 15.77 -1.45
N ASN A 32 7.89 15.62 -2.72
CA ASN A 32 7.32 14.40 -3.29
C ASN A 32 8.40 13.32 -3.46
N ASN A 33 9.24 13.10 -2.45
CA ASN A 33 10.24 12.05 -2.50
C ASN A 33 9.62 10.71 -2.07
N VAL A 34 8.69 10.22 -2.87
CA VAL A 34 8.11 8.89 -2.72
C VAL A 34 9.12 7.89 -3.30
N PRO A 35 9.64 6.91 -2.50
CA PRO A 35 10.50 5.87 -3.03
C PRO A 35 9.82 5.11 -4.17
N ALA A 36 10.58 4.81 -5.23
CA ALA A 36 10.06 4.24 -6.48
C ALA A 36 9.28 2.93 -6.28
N VAL A 37 9.61 2.15 -5.24
CA VAL A 37 8.93 0.88 -4.94
C VAL A 37 7.43 1.06 -4.69
N TYR A 38 7.02 2.18 -4.08
CA TYR A 38 5.60 2.44 -3.81
C TYR A 38 4.77 2.73 -5.07
N SER A 39 5.41 3.13 -6.19
CA SER A 39 4.71 3.28 -7.47
C SER A 39 4.16 1.96 -8.01
N LYS A 40 4.61 0.83 -7.47
CA LYS A 40 4.07 -0.50 -7.78
C LYS A 40 2.66 -0.74 -7.22
N ILE A 41 2.18 0.10 -6.28
CA ILE A 41 0.81 0.04 -5.78
C ILE A 41 -0.13 0.68 -6.81
N TYR A 42 -0.40 -0.07 -7.87
CA TYR A 42 -1.17 0.41 -9.02
C TYR A 42 -2.65 0.65 -8.71
N GLY A 43 -3.19 0.05 -7.63
CA GLY A 43 -4.55 0.29 -7.14
C GLY A 43 -4.70 1.53 -6.26
N ALA A 44 -3.63 2.31 -6.06
CA ALA A 44 -3.72 3.57 -5.32
C ALA A 44 -4.37 4.67 -6.17
N THR A 45 -5.25 5.45 -5.54
CA THR A 45 -5.80 6.68 -6.13
C THR A 45 -4.84 7.86 -6.00
N SER A 46 -3.99 7.86 -4.97
CA SER A 46 -2.85 8.77 -4.84
C SER A 46 -1.78 8.18 -3.93
N ILE A 47 -0.52 8.54 -4.20
CA ILE A 47 0.63 8.23 -3.35
C ILE A 47 1.44 9.51 -3.20
N THR A 48 1.59 9.97 -1.97
CA THR A 48 2.34 11.17 -1.62
C THR A 48 3.26 10.91 -0.43
N SER A 49 4.11 11.86 -0.08
CA SER A 49 4.96 11.80 1.10
C SER A 49 4.86 13.10 1.89
N ASP A 50 4.84 13.00 3.22
CA ASP A 50 4.98 14.15 4.12
C ASP A 50 6.41 14.31 4.68
N GLY A 51 7.36 13.50 4.16
CA GLY A 51 8.76 13.47 4.61
C GLY A 51 9.05 12.42 5.69
N THR A 52 8.05 11.94 6.40
CA THR A 52 8.15 10.89 7.42
C THR A 52 7.39 9.64 6.99
N TYR A 53 6.24 9.82 6.38
CA TYR A 53 5.35 8.76 5.93
C TYR A 53 5.09 8.82 4.44
N ILE A 54 4.89 7.66 3.84
CA ILE A 54 4.19 7.51 2.57
C ILE A 54 2.70 7.48 2.88
N ILE A 55 1.94 8.33 2.20
CA ILE A 55 0.48 8.45 2.34
C ILE A 55 -0.14 7.86 1.09
N ILE A 56 -0.78 6.70 1.23
CA ILE A 56 -1.39 5.95 0.13
C ILE A 56 -2.91 5.99 0.30
N LYS A 57 -3.61 6.50 -0.71
CA LYS A 57 -5.08 6.47 -0.74
C LYS A 57 -5.55 5.42 -1.71
N THR A 58 -6.54 4.63 -1.32
CA THR A 58 -7.17 3.61 -2.18
C THR A 58 -8.67 3.56 -1.95
N ASN A 59 -9.39 3.07 -2.96
CA ASN A 59 -10.83 2.77 -2.81
C ASN A 59 -11.09 1.36 -2.26
N GLY A 60 -10.05 0.53 -2.08
CA GLY A 60 -10.14 -0.81 -1.50
C GLY A 60 -10.90 -1.84 -2.35
N THR A 61 -11.25 -1.50 -3.60
CA THR A 61 -11.95 -2.44 -4.48
C THR A 61 -10.95 -3.25 -5.31
N PRO A 62 -11.11 -4.58 -5.43
CA PRO A 62 -10.23 -5.39 -6.24
C PRO A 62 -10.42 -5.12 -7.73
N ASP A 63 -9.35 -5.28 -8.51
CA ASP A 63 -9.32 -5.13 -9.97
C ASP A 63 -9.55 -6.47 -10.72
N HIS A 64 -10.06 -7.46 -10.03
CA HIS A 64 -10.36 -8.79 -10.56
C HIS A 64 -11.84 -9.13 -10.44
N LYS A 65 -12.24 -10.21 -11.11
CA LYS A 65 -13.60 -10.75 -11.01
C LYS A 65 -13.90 -11.20 -9.58
N SER A 66 -15.16 -11.02 -9.16
CA SER A 66 -15.67 -11.54 -7.89
C SER A 66 -17.17 -11.77 -7.93
N VAL A 67 -17.61 -12.79 -7.22
CA VAL A 67 -19.04 -13.06 -6.97
C VAL A 67 -19.67 -12.02 -6.03
N TYR A 68 -18.85 -11.20 -5.40
CA TYR A 68 -19.26 -10.16 -4.46
C TYR A 68 -19.55 -8.80 -5.12
N TYR A 69 -19.22 -8.61 -6.39
CA TYR A 69 -19.72 -7.47 -7.14
C TYR A 69 -21.23 -7.59 -7.39
N ALA A 70 -21.90 -6.47 -7.53
CA ALA A 70 -23.31 -6.45 -7.90
C ALA A 70 -23.52 -7.03 -9.31
N ASN A 71 -24.64 -7.70 -9.52
CA ASN A 71 -25.06 -8.14 -10.85
C ASN A 71 -25.09 -6.93 -11.81
N GLY A 72 -24.49 -7.10 -12.99
CA GLY A 72 -24.34 -6.01 -13.97
C GLY A 72 -23.04 -5.22 -13.85
N ASN A 73 -22.25 -5.39 -12.79
CA ASN A 73 -20.88 -4.90 -12.76
C ASN A 73 -20.01 -5.72 -13.72
N SER A 74 -19.14 -5.07 -14.49
CA SER A 74 -18.25 -5.74 -15.46
C SER A 74 -17.30 -6.74 -14.82
N LEU A 75 -17.03 -6.59 -13.52
CA LEU A 75 -16.19 -7.49 -12.70
C LEU A 75 -17.02 -8.54 -11.94
N TYR A 76 -18.35 -8.56 -12.10
CA TYR A 76 -19.14 -9.65 -11.54
C TYR A 76 -18.83 -10.96 -12.27
N GLU A 77 -18.61 -12.02 -11.49
CA GLU A 77 -18.50 -13.38 -11.98
C GLU A 77 -19.08 -14.34 -10.95
N ASN A 78 -19.97 -15.23 -11.38
CA ASN A 78 -20.49 -16.24 -10.48
C ASN A 78 -19.38 -17.22 -10.09
N PHE A 79 -19.30 -17.55 -8.81
CA PHE A 79 -18.34 -18.50 -8.28
C PHE A 79 -19.05 -19.54 -7.42
N SER A 80 -18.71 -20.79 -7.67
CA SER A 80 -19.10 -21.95 -6.89
C SER A 80 -17.98 -22.98 -6.99
N GLY A 81 -17.76 -23.76 -5.97
CA GLY A 81 -16.70 -24.77 -5.97
C GLY A 81 -15.88 -24.72 -4.70
N THR A 82 -14.58 -24.89 -4.82
CA THR A 82 -13.65 -24.88 -3.69
C THR A 82 -12.87 -23.59 -3.61
N THR A 83 -12.65 -23.10 -2.41
CA THR A 83 -11.85 -21.91 -2.11
C THR A 83 -10.57 -22.29 -1.35
N PHE A 84 -9.94 -21.33 -0.67
CA PHE A 84 -8.72 -21.53 0.11
C PHE A 84 -8.83 -22.74 1.05
N GLY A 85 -7.76 -23.52 1.17
CA GLY A 85 -7.74 -24.74 1.99
C GLY A 85 -8.60 -25.90 1.45
N GLY A 86 -9.11 -25.81 0.22
CA GLY A 86 -9.92 -26.86 -0.40
C GLY A 86 -11.35 -26.96 0.15
N VAL A 87 -11.82 -25.96 0.91
CA VAL A 87 -13.18 -25.97 1.47
C VAL A 87 -14.21 -25.52 0.44
N THR A 88 -15.44 -25.97 0.58
CA THR A 88 -16.54 -25.55 -0.31
C THR A 88 -16.91 -24.09 -0.05
N PHE A 89 -16.97 -23.32 -1.13
CA PHE A 89 -17.36 -21.91 -1.07
C PHE A 89 -18.81 -21.75 -0.60
N ALA A 90 -19.01 -20.82 0.33
CA ALA A 90 -20.31 -20.40 0.82
C ALA A 90 -20.33 -18.87 0.92
N LYS A 91 -21.00 -18.21 -0.02
CA LYS A 91 -21.06 -16.75 -0.12
C LYS A 91 -21.62 -16.13 1.17
N ASN A 92 -20.88 -15.17 1.76
CA ASN A 92 -21.42 -14.32 2.83
C ASN A 92 -22.45 -13.31 2.26
N PRO A 93 -23.30 -12.67 3.09
CA PRO A 93 -24.37 -11.77 2.59
C PRO A 93 -23.88 -10.41 2.09
N ASN A 94 -22.60 -10.12 2.19
CA ASN A 94 -22.04 -8.81 1.90
C ASN A 94 -21.82 -8.62 0.38
N SER A 95 -21.55 -7.39 -0.01
CA SER A 95 -21.17 -7.01 -1.38
C SER A 95 -20.01 -6.03 -1.34
N ILE A 96 -19.19 -6.03 -2.40
CA ILE A 96 -18.08 -5.07 -2.53
C ILE A 96 -18.64 -3.66 -2.66
N ALA A 97 -18.14 -2.75 -1.84
CA ALA A 97 -18.40 -1.32 -1.91
C ALA A 97 -17.09 -0.53 -1.86
N THR A 98 -17.06 0.59 -2.57
CA THR A 98 -15.94 1.52 -2.52
C THR A 98 -15.73 2.03 -1.10
N GLN A 99 -14.49 2.04 -0.67
CA GLN A 99 -14.02 2.57 0.61
C GLN A 99 -13.20 3.85 0.39
N ASN A 100 -12.72 4.45 1.47
CA ASN A 100 -11.87 5.64 1.41
C ASN A 100 -10.64 5.47 2.31
N TYR A 101 -9.85 4.45 2.03
CA TYR A 101 -8.65 4.17 2.83
C TYR A 101 -7.57 5.23 2.65
N THR A 102 -6.96 5.61 3.76
CA THR A 102 -5.70 6.36 3.81
C THR A 102 -4.72 5.61 4.69
N PHE A 103 -3.70 5.01 4.09
CA PHE A 103 -2.59 4.35 4.78
C PHE A 103 -1.46 5.34 4.95
N LYS A 104 -0.92 5.48 6.16
CA LYS A 104 0.33 6.19 6.47
C LYS A 104 1.37 5.17 6.86
N ILE A 105 2.37 4.98 6.02
CA ILE A 105 3.40 3.95 6.16
C ILE A 105 4.76 4.65 6.34
N PRO A 106 5.59 4.30 7.34
CA PRO A 106 6.92 4.89 7.51
C PRO A 106 7.77 4.77 6.26
N ILE A 107 8.42 5.88 5.84
CA ILE A 107 9.35 5.87 4.68
C ILE A 107 10.56 4.98 4.96
N ASN A 108 11.07 5.08 6.20
CA ASN A 108 12.20 4.30 6.68
C ASN A 108 11.72 3.35 7.76
N PRO A 109 11.31 2.13 7.40
CA PRO A 109 10.84 1.15 8.38
C PRO A 109 11.97 0.79 9.35
N THR A 110 11.64 0.70 10.63
CA THR A 110 12.57 0.33 11.70
C THR A 110 11.97 -0.76 12.57
N VAL A 111 12.82 -1.67 13.04
CA VAL A 111 12.40 -2.70 13.98
C VAL A 111 11.81 -2.06 15.23
N SER A 112 10.70 -2.61 15.71
CA SER A 112 10.08 -2.17 16.96
C SER A 112 10.63 -2.96 18.14
N SER A 113 10.93 -2.30 19.24
CA SER A 113 11.34 -2.98 20.47
C SER A 113 10.16 -3.68 21.19
N THR A 114 8.94 -3.31 20.86
CA THR A 114 7.71 -3.85 21.50
C THR A 114 6.91 -4.78 20.61
N HIS A 115 7.19 -4.76 19.29
CA HIS A 115 6.47 -5.57 18.30
C HIS A 115 4.95 -5.57 18.51
N PRO A 116 4.27 -4.42 18.30
CA PRO A 116 2.87 -4.28 18.64
C PRO A 116 2.00 -5.27 17.85
N ALA A 117 1.01 -5.84 18.53
CA ALA A 117 0.06 -6.76 17.92
C ALA A 117 -0.70 -6.08 16.77
N THR A 118 -1.02 -6.87 15.73
CA THR A 118 -1.88 -6.38 14.64
C THR A 118 -3.31 -6.20 15.13
N PRO A 119 -3.95 -5.07 14.82
CA PRO A 119 -5.37 -4.86 15.15
C PRO A 119 -6.27 -5.70 14.24
N LEU A 120 -7.55 -5.80 14.60
CA LEU A 120 -8.59 -6.16 13.64
C LEU A 120 -8.74 -5.04 12.60
N GLY A 121 -9.04 -5.40 11.35
CA GLY A 121 -9.11 -4.48 10.22
C GLY A 121 -7.82 -4.45 9.40
N ALA A 122 -7.60 -3.37 8.66
CA ALA A 122 -6.47 -3.26 7.75
C ALA A 122 -5.13 -3.18 8.48
N ILE A 123 -4.21 -4.08 8.16
CA ILE A 123 -2.83 -4.11 8.66
C ILE A 123 -1.80 -3.71 7.60
N GLY A 124 -2.23 -3.49 6.37
CA GLY A 124 -1.40 -3.15 5.23
C GLY A 124 -2.19 -2.99 3.96
N VAL A 125 -1.51 -2.78 2.84
CA VAL A 125 -2.10 -2.55 1.53
C VAL A 125 -1.40 -3.40 0.46
N ALA A 126 -2.19 -4.11 -0.33
CA ALA A 126 -1.73 -4.87 -1.48
C ALA A 126 -1.49 -3.96 -2.69
N LEU A 127 -0.72 -4.45 -3.70
CA LEU A 127 -0.40 -3.67 -4.90
C LEU A 127 -1.65 -3.22 -5.68
N ASN A 128 -2.74 -3.97 -5.63
CA ASN A 128 -4.02 -3.59 -6.25
C ASN A 128 -4.90 -2.68 -5.37
N GLY A 129 -4.35 -2.17 -4.25
CA GLY A 129 -5.05 -1.22 -3.38
C GLY A 129 -6.01 -1.85 -2.37
N VAL A 130 -6.15 -3.17 -2.39
CA VAL A 130 -6.96 -3.93 -1.43
C VAL A 130 -6.20 -4.05 -0.10
N PRO A 131 -6.84 -3.85 1.06
CA PRO A 131 -6.17 -4.03 2.34
C PRO A 131 -5.83 -5.48 2.66
N PHE A 132 -4.69 -5.69 3.33
CA PHE A 132 -4.38 -6.91 4.05
C PHE A 132 -4.99 -6.86 5.45
N TYR A 133 -5.49 -7.99 5.93
CA TYR A 133 -5.96 -8.22 7.28
C TYR A 133 -5.11 -9.30 7.96
N ASN A 134 -5.19 -9.39 9.29
CA ASN A 134 -4.47 -10.40 10.06
C ASN A 134 -5.14 -11.79 9.96
N GLN A 135 -4.57 -12.76 10.66
CA GLN A 135 -5.00 -14.17 10.67
C GLN A 135 -6.31 -14.46 11.40
N TYR A 136 -7.03 -13.45 11.86
CA TYR A 136 -8.24 -13.66 12.66
C TYR A 136 -9.50 -13.20 11.94
N ALA A 137 -10.56 -13.99 12.13
CA ALA A 137 -11.93 -13.55 11.91
C ALA A 137 -12.38 -12.63 13.07
N GLY A 138 -13.36 -11.78 12.83
CA GLY A 138 -13.92 -10.91 13.88
C GLY A 138 -14.84 -11.67 14.86
N PRO A 139 -14.85 -11.34 16.16
CA PRO A 139 -13.81 -10.64 16.93
C PRO A 139 -12.75 -11.61 17.49
N ASN A 140 -11.56 -11.63 16.88
CA ASN A 140 -10.44 -12.51 17.26
C ASN A 140 -10.78 -14.01 17.27
N GLN A 141 -11.61 -14.45 16.33
CA GLN A 141 -11.94 -15.85 16.11
C GLN A 141 -10.97 -16.50 15.13
N PRO A 142 -10.83 -17.83 15.11
CA PRO A 142 -10.07 -18.50 14.07
C PRO A 142 -10.58 -18.15 12.67
N LEU A 143 -9.67 -17.90 11.73
CA LEU A 143 -10.00 -17.54 10.35
C LEU A 143 -10.83 -18.63 9.66
N THR A 144 -10.75 -19.88 10.12
CA THR A 144 -11.58 -20.99 9.63
C THR A 144 -13.08 -20.69 9.61
N ASN A 145 -13.54 -19.74 10.43
CA ASN A 145 -14.94 -19.31 10.46
C ASN A 145 -15.33 -18.48 9.21
N GLU A 146 -14.37 -17.90 8.49
CA GLU A 146 -14.59 -17.02 7.34
C GLU A 146 -14.05 -17.56 6.01
N ILE A 147 -13.13 -18.54 6.06
CA ILE A 147 -12.47 -19.11 4.86
C ILE A 147 -13.48 -19.59 3.82
N THR A 148 -14.62 -20.17 4.26
CA THR A 148 -15.65 -20.62 3.32
C THR A 148 -16.19 -19.52 2.43
N SER A 149 -16.07 -18.25 2.84
CA SER A 149 -16.57 -17.09 2.11
C SER A 149 -15.52 -16.42 1.20
N PHE A 150 -14.31 -16.93 1.12
CA PHE A 150 -13.30 -16.40 0.20
C PHE A 150 -13.68 -16.73 -1.25
N ASP A 151 -13.72 -15.72 -2.12
CA ASP A 151 -14.05 -15.90 -3.53
C ASP A 151 -12.94 -16.64 -4.32
N GLN A 152 -13.07 -16.67 -5.64
CA GLN A 152 -12.12 -17.33 -6.53
C GLN A 152 -10.69 -16.77 -6.47
N TYR A 153 -10.47 -15.61 -5.82
CA TYR A 153 -9.16 -14.99 -5.64
C TYR A 153 -8.75 -14.86 -4.16
N TRP A 154 -9.47 -15.58 -3.30
CA TRP A 154 -9.20 -15.75 -1.87
C TRP A 154 -9.30 -14.48 -1.03
N GLY A 155 -10.22 -13.60 -1.41
CA GLY A 155 -10.64 -12.47 -0.59
C GLY A 155 -12.15 -12.44 -0.44
N HIS A 156 -12.64 -11.57 0.43
CA HIS A 156 -14.07 -11.38 0.66
C HIS A 156 -14.39 -10.00 1.23
N PRO A 157 -15.63 -9.51 1.13
CA PRO A 157 -16.04 -8.27 1.77
C PRO A 157 -16.54 -8.49 3.19
N GLN A 158 -16.18 -7.58 4.11
CA GLN A 158 -16.83 -7.43 5.40
C GLN A 158 -18.20 -6.72 5.28
N GLN A 159 -18.92 -6.57 6.40
CA GLN A 159 -20.27 -6.00 6.43
C GLN A 159 -20.37 -4.59 5.83
N SER A 160 -19.34 -3.75 5.99
CA SER A 160 -19.28 -2.41 5.37
C SER A 160 -18.99 -2.43 3.86
N GLY A 161 -18.80 -3.61 3.26
CA GLY A 161 -18.43 -3.78 1.86
C GLY A 161 -16.93 -3.68 1.56
N GLY A 162 -16.08 -3.50 2.58
CA GLY A 162 -14.63 -3.46 2.43
C GLY A 162 -14.08 -4.84 2.07
N TYR A 163 -13.67 -5.02 0.81
CA TYR A 163 -13.01 -6.24 0.35
C TYR A 163 -11.57 -6.29 0.90
N HIS A 164 -11.10 -7.47 1.31
CA HIS A 164 -9.78 -7.63 1.92
C HIS A 164 -9.22 -9.05 1.75
N TYR A 165 -7.90 -9.19 1.99
CA TYR A 165 -7.18 -10.45 1.95
C TYR A 165 -6.67 -10.81 3.35
N HIS A 166 -6.94 -12.03 3.80
CA HIS A 166 -6.32 -12.64 4.99
C HIS A 166 -5.20 -13.61 4.62
N VAL A 167 -5.18 -14.07 3.39
CA VAL A 167 -4.29 -15.11 2.86
C VAL A 167 -3.72 -14.65 1.52
N GLU A 168 -3.03 -15.52 0.81
CA GLU A 168 -2.44 -15.25 -0.51
C GLU A 168 -3.48 -14.65 -1.48
N PRO A 169 -3.28 -13.43 -1.99
CA PRO A 169 -4.11 -12.87 -3.04
C PRO A 169 -3.72 -13.51 -4.39
N ILE A 170 -4.31 -14.66 -4.71
CA ILE A 170 -3.88 -15.46 -5.88
C ILE A 170 -4.08 -14.76 -7.23
N TYR A 171 -4.84 -13.68 -7.28
CA TYR A 171 -4.85 -12.82 -8.45
C TYR A 171 -3.50 -12.12 -8.66
N LEU A 172 -2.86 -11.67 -7.58
CA LEU A 172 -1.55 -11.04 -7.67
C LEU A 172 -0.43 -12.05 -7.95
N THR A 173 -0.46 -13.22 -7.31
CA THR A 173 0.58 -14.23 -7.45
C THR A 173 0.45 -15.09 -8.71
N GLY A 174 -0.76 -15.26 -9.26
CA GLY A 174 -1.02 -16.14 -10.38
C GLY A 174 -1.38 -15.46 -11.70
N VAL A 175 -1.89 -14.21 -11.65
CA VAL A 175 -2.33 -13.49 -12.86
C VAL A 175 -1.47 -12.26 -13.13
N LYS A 176 -1.18 -11.45 -12.12
CA LYS A 176 -0.41 -10.20 -12.30
C LYS A 176 1.10 -10.39 -12.27
N ALA A 177 1.58 -11.35 -11.49
CA ALA A 177 3.00 -11.59 -11.29
C ALA A 177 3.27 -13.06 -10.97
N SER A 178 4.12 -13.36 -10.01
CA SER A 178 4.49 -14.71 -9.58
C SER A 178 4.40 -14.85 -8.07
N LYS A 179 4.47 -16.09 -7.60
CA LYS A 179 4.48 -16.42 -6.17
C LYS A 179 5.72 -15.92 -5.41
N SER A 180 6.76 -15.46 -6.12
CA SER A 180 7.96 -14.85 -5.52
C SER A 180 7.93 -13.31 -5.57
N SER A 181 6.83 -12.70 -6.02
CA SER A 181 6.76 -11.26 -6.26
C SER A 181 6.39 -10.47 -5.01
N LEU A 182 6.76 -9.20 -5.01
CA LEU A 182 6.21 -8.21 -4.09
C LEU A 182 4.68 -8.17 -4.23
N LEU A 183 3.96 -8.19 -3.11
CA LEU A 183 2.50 -8.17 -3.07
C LEU A 183 1.92 -6.90 -2.44
N GLY A 184 2.72 -6.19 -1.63
CA GLY A 184 2.30 -4.98 -0.94
C GLY A 184 3.19 -4.61 0.23
N PHE A 185 2.62 -3.85 1.18
CA PHE A 185 3.32 -3.38 2.37
C PHE A 185 2.42 -3.48 3.60
N LEU A 186 2.98 -3.87 4.75
CA LEU A 186 2.29 -3.70 6.02
C LEU A 186 2.42 -2.26 6.54
N LEU A 187 1.65 -1.93 7.57
CA LEU A 187 1.61 -0.58 8.13
C LEU A 187 2.95 -0.14 8.73
N ASP A 188 3.83 -1.06 9.10
CA ASP A 188 5.16 -0.78 9.61
C ASP A 188 6.19 -0.46 8.50
N GLY A 189 5.78 -0.50 7.24
CA GLY A 189 6.59 -0.14 6.08
C GLY A 189 7.41 -1.28 5.50
N PHE A 190 7.40 -2.46 6.11
CA PHE A 190 8.07 -3.61 5.55
C PHE A 190 7.25 -4.25 4.43
N PRO A 191 7.92 -4.67 3.32
CA PRO A 191 7.25 -5.28 2.19
C PRO A 191 6.74 -6.68 2.51
N VAL A 192 5.70 -7.08 1.79
CA VAL A 192 5.10 -8.42 1.81
C VAL A 192 5.35 -9.09 0.47
N TYR A 193 5.93 -10.27 0.48
CA TYR A 193 6.17 -11.10 -0.69
C TYR A 193 5.28 -12.34 -0.69
N GLY A 194 5.23 -12.98 -1.83
CA GLY A 194 4.48 -14.22 -2.02
C GLY A 194 5.11 -15.44 -1.32
N PRO A 195 4.49 -16.61 -1.47
CA PRO A 195 4.84 -17.82 -0.69
C PRO A 195 6.11 -18.54 -1.17
N GLU A 196 6.77 -18.05 -2.20
CA GLU A 196 7.95 -18.71 -2.78
C GLU A 196 9.13 -17.76 -2.90
N GLU A 197 10.34 -18.33 -2.81
CA GLU A 197 11.60 -17.71 -3.21
C GLU A 197 12.29 -18.62 -4.22
N ASN A 198 12.69 -18.04 -5.37
CA ASN A 198 13.31 -18.80 -6.46
C ASN A 198 12.50 -20.04 -6.91
N GLY A 199 11.17 -19.96 -6.82
CA GLY A 199 10.27 -21.05 -7.19
C GLY A 199 10.16 -22.19 -6.16
N VAL A 200 10.65 -21.97 -4.94
CA VAL A 200 10.56 -22.92 -3.82
C VAL A 200 9.80 -22.26 -2.67
N ALA A 201 8.96 -23.04 -2.00
CA ALA A 201 8.23 -22.55 -0.82
C ALA A 201 9.19 -21.98 0.22
N VAL A 202 8.86 -20.77 0.70
CA VAL A 202 9.68 -20.07 1.70
C VAL A 202 9.74 -20.86 3.01
N THR A 203 10.90 -20.83 3.65
CA THR A 203 11.17 -21.50 4.95
C THR A 203 12.00 -20.58 5.84
N GLY A 204 12.13 -20.94 7.13
CA GLY A 204 12.99 -20.20 8.05
C GLY A 204 12.48 -18.82 8.44
N LEU A 205 11.16 -18.61 8.37
CA LEU A 205 10.53 -17.38 8.84
C LEU A 205 10.58 -17.30 10.36
N ASP A 206 10.72 -16.08 10.87
CA ASP A 206 10.72 -15.79 12.30
C ASP A 206 9.30 -15.75 12.91
N ALA A 207 9.19 -15.34 14.17
CA ALA A 207 7.91 -15.25 14.89
C ALA A 207 6.96 -14.19 14.32
N TYR A 208 7.45 -13.28 13.48
CA TYR A 208 6.67 -12.24 12.79
C TYR A 208 6.36 -12.61 11.33
N HIS A 209 6.73 -13.82 10.92
CA HIS A 209 6.46 -14.37 9.60
C HIS A 209 7.30 -13.74 8.49
N GLY A 210 8.55 -13.39 8.80
CA GLY A 210 9.48 -12.77 7.88
C GLY A 210 10.93 -13.13 8.13
N HIS A 211 11.81 -12.55 7.32
CA HIS A 211 13.26 -12.66 7.43
C HIS A 211 13.95 -11.49 6.70
N THR A 212 15.29 -11.45 6.73
CA THR A 212 16.07 -10.36 6.13
C THR A 212 17.05 -10.87 5.09
N HIS A 213 16.90 -10.46 3.85
CA HIS A 213 17.89 -10.60 2.78
C HIS A 213 17.61 -9.64 1.62
N ALA A 214 18.42 -9.70 0.56
CA ALA A 214 18.25 -8.90 -0.64
C ALA A 214 17.06 -9.44 -1.50
N THR A 215 16.27 -8.51 -2.02
CA THR A 215 15.20 -8.80 -2.98
C THR A 215 15.39 -7.96 -4.24
N THR A 216 14.57 -8.19 -5.27
CA THR A 216 14.62 -7.39 -6.50
C THR A 216 14.37 -5.90 -6.22
N GLU A 217 13.46 -5.58 -5.32
CA GLU A 217 13.12 -4.20 -4.95
C GLU A 217 14.10 -3.60 -3.95
N TYR A 218 14.80 -4.43 -3.18
CA TYR A 218 15.71 -4.02 -2.12
C TYR A 218 17.06 -4.77 -2.23
N PRO A 219 17.92 -4.42 -3.19
CA PRO A 219 19.17 -5.16 -3.45
C PRO A 219 20.18 -5.13 -2.30
N ASN A 220 20.05 -4.18 -1.39
CA ASN A 220 20.88 -4.09 -0.17
C ASN A 220 20.32 -4.89 1.01
N GLY A 221 19.19 -5.57 0.81
CA GLY A 221 18.48 -6.30 1.85
C GLY A 221 17.52 -5.43 2.66
N ILE A 222 16.42 -6.03 3.06
CA ILE A 222 15.42 -5.48 3.98
C ILE A 222 14.73 -6.64 4.68
N TYR A 223 14.24 -6.43 5.90
CA TYR A 223 13.28 -7.35 6.48
C TYR A 223 12.00 -7.35 5.65
N HIS A 224 11.42 -8.50 5.42
CA HIS A 224 10.16 -8.62 4.66
C HIS A 224 9.35 -9.81 5.16
N TYR A 225 8.05 -9.66 5.04
CA TYR A 225 7.08 -10.69 5.34
C TYR A 225 6.84 -11.59 4.13
N HIS A 226 6.48 -12.84 4.39
CA HIS A 226 6.00 -13.75 3.36
C HIS A 226 4.57 -14.22 3.65
N ILE A 227 3.75 -14.30 2.62
CA ILE A 227 2.47 -14.98 2.74
C ILE A 227 2.68 -16.48 2.61
N THR A 228 2.06 -17.26 3.49
CA THR A 228 2.08 -18.72 3.42
C THR A 228 0.66 -19.30 3.43
N SER A 229 0.54 -20.60 3.11
CA SER A 229 -0.75 -21.31 3.10
C SER A 229 -1.22 -21.75 4.49
N THR A 230 -0.41 -21.54 5.53
CA THR A 230 -0.71 -21.94 6.90
C THR A 230 -0.73 -20.72 7.82
N ASP A 231 -1.52 -20.79 8.89
CA ASP A 231 -1.54 -19.77 9.95
C ASP A 231 -0.09 -19.47 10.42
N PRO A 232 0.28 -18.17 10.50
CA PRO A 232 -0.56 -16.96 10.52
C PRO A 232 -0.77 -16.29 9.14
N TYR A 233 -0.52 -16.96 8.07
CA TYR A 233 -0.73 -16.58 6.67
C TYR A 233 0.10 -15.39 6.18
N ILE A 234 -0.03 -14.18 6.78
CA ILE A 234 0.63 -12.94 6.31
C ILE A 234 1.68 -12.48 7.28
N ASN A 235 1.34 -12.41 8.58
CA ASN A 235 2.26 -12.00 9.62
C ASN A 235 1.98 -12.77 10.92
N GLY A 236 3.01 -12.89 11.77
CA GLY A 236 2.93 -13.70 12.97
C GLY A 236 2.33 -12.96 14.18
N ASN A 237 3.08 -12.90 15.26
CA ASN A 237 2.60 -12.40 16.56
C ASN A 237 2.37 -10.86 16.60
N GLY A 238 2.63 -10.14 15.53
CA GLY A 238 2.47 -8.70 15.44
C GLY A 238 3.35 -8.10 14.34
N PHE A 239 3.47 -6.79 14.34
CA PHE A 239 4.38 -6.09 13.42
C PHE A 239 5.84 -6.31 13.83
N TYR A 240 6.71 -6.56 12.87
CA TYR A 240 8.15 -6.54 13.08
C TYR A 240 8.64 -5.14 13.41
N GLY A 241 8.12 -4.15 12.71
CA GLY A 241 8.46 -2.74 12.86
C GLY A 241 7.45 -1.92 13.64
N THR A 242 7.73 -0.63 13.74
CA THR A 242 6.81 0.35 14.31
C THR A 242 5.76 0.74 13.27
N PRO A 243 4.47 0.38 13.46
CA PRO A 243 3.44 0.64 12.47
C PRO A 243 3.07 2.12 12.39
N GLY A 244 2.73 2.57 11.20
CA GLY A 244 1.99 3.78 10.95
C GLY A 244 0.50 3.62 11.25
N THR A 245 -0.35 4.26 10.47
CA THR A 245 -1.81 4.27 10.72
C THR A 245 -2.60 4.02 9.43
N VAL A 246 -3.84 3.60 9.61
CA VAL A 246 -4.83 3.55 8.53
C VAL A 246 -6.13 4.16 9.01
N THR A 247 -6.81 4.90 8.12
CA THR A 247 -8.19 5.36 8.28
C THR A 247 -9.03 4.89 7.10
N GLN A 248 -10.31 4.67 7.35
CA GLN A 248 -11.30 4.22 6.37
C GLN A 248 -12.46 5.21 6.33
#